data_cc12433cb42cde5939e09bd44b0541f8
#
_entry.id   cc12433cb42cde5939e09bd44b0541f8
#
_cell.length_a   1.000
_cell.length_b   1.000
_cell.length_c   1.000
_cell.angle_alpha   90.00
_cell.angle_beta   90.00
_cell.angle_gamma   90.00
#
_symmetry.space_group_name_H-M   'P 1'
#
loop_
_entity.id
_entity.type
_entity.pdbx_description
1 polymer ?
#
loop_
_entity_poly.entity_id
_entity_poly.type
_entity_poly.pdbx_seq_one_letter_code
_entity_poly.pdbx_strand_id
1 'polypeptide(L)'
;KGGRLKSKLKVVKDAPRNRTGTTIRFWPDPAIFTETTEFRAQTLVERLQMMAFLNKGLEIRFADKRPGAEVEPVVFKYAGGISDFVKHINSTKDALFSRVGYFEGSDDEQEVEIAFQWNTGFNADGLHSFANGIATRGGGMHEEGFRTALTTVLNKYARATNPPLLKEKDENLTGEDIREGLTAIISVRLRDPQFEGQTKDKLGNVSMRSLVQKTTNEKLTDWFQEHPTEAKKVVNKAIQASRARQAARKARDTIRRKSALEGAGMPDKLK
;
A
#
# COMPACT_ATOMS: atom_id res chain seq x y z
N LYS A 1 24.50 -11.57 27.52
CA LYS A 1 25.32 -12.32 26.57
C LYS A 1 24.68 -13.68 26.38
N GLY A 2 24.35 -14.04 25.13
CA GLY A 2 23.63 -15.28 24.84
C GLY A 2 22.22 -15.36 25.47
N GLY A 3 21.50 -14.23 25.61
CA GLY A 3 20.16 -14.16 26.22
C GLY A 3 20.13 -14.35 27.76
N ARG A 4 21.26 -14.48 28.41
CA ARG A 4 21.31 -14.65 29.88
C ARG A 4 21.30 -13.32 30.62
N LEU A 5 20.40 -13.19 31.58
CA LEU A 5 20.31 -12.01 32.45
C LEU A 5 21.61 -11.85 33.24
N LYS A 6 22.25 -10.69 33.14
CA LYS A 6 23.52 -10.37 33.86
C LYS A 6 23.29 -9.64 35.16
N SER A 7 22.21 -8.87 35.28
CA SER A 7 21.88 -8.16 36.53
C SER A 7 20.35 -8.00 36.63
N LYS A 8 19.86 -7.90 37.85
CA LYS A 8 18.47 -7.53 38.15
C LYS A 8 18.25 -6.04 37.83
N LEU A 9 17.00 -5.66 37.61
CA LEU A 9 16.59 -4.26 37.48
C LEU A 9 16.95 -3.51 38.78
N LYS A 10 17.59 -2.34 38.65
CA LYS A 10 18.00 -1.49 39.77
C LYS A 10 17.56 -0.07 39.51
N VAL A 11 17.04 0.59 40.54
CA VAL A 11 16.85 2.06 40.53
C VAL A 11 18.23 2.69 40.71
N VAL A 12 18.63 3.54 39.74
CA VAL A 12 19.93 4.23 39.76
C VAL A 12 19.77 5.65 40.30
N LYS A 13 18.72 6.35 39.88
CA LYS A 13 18.33 7.69 40.34
C LYS A 13 16.93 8.01 39.92
N ASP A 14 16.34 9.03 40.56
CA ASP A 14 15.04 9.57 40.13
C ASP A 14 15.14 10.31 38.79
N ALA A 15 14.11 10.13 37.98
CA ALA A 15 13.99 10.89 36.73
C ALA A 15 13.43 12.29 37.02
N PRO A 16 13.86 13.34 36.28
CA PRO A 16 13.21 14.64 36.33
C PRO A 16 11.72 14.51 36.02
N ARG A 17 10.84 15.24 36.73
CA ARG A 17 9.37 15.11 36.63
C ARG A 17 8.81 15.21 35.21
N ASN A 18 9.49 15.95 34.33
CA ASN A 18 9.02 16.25 32.95
C ASN A 18 9.83 15.47 31.89
N ARG A 19 10.58 14.45 32.26
CA ARG A 19 11.41 13.70 31.33
C ARG A 19 11.21 12.20 31.51
N THR A 20 10.61 11.58 30.48
CA THR A 20 10.47 10.14 30.37
C THR A 20 11.20 9.64 29.12
N GLY A 21 11.63 8.40 29.12
CA GLY A 21 12.25 7.81 27.95
C GLY A 21 12.88 6.46 28.26
N THR A 22 13.18 5.73 27.19
CA THR A 22 13.85 4.43 27.24
C THR A 22 15.10 4.49 26.36
N THR A 23 16.22 4.01 26.85
CA THR A 23 17.44 3.84 26.06
C THR A 23 17.74 2.36 25.93
N ILE A 24 17.82 1.87 24.70
CA ILE A 24 18.19 0.49 24.38
C ILE A 24 19.53 0.52 23.65
N ARG A 25 20.47 -0.32 24.11
CA ARG A 25 21.75 -0.53 23.45
C ARG A 25 21.98 -2.01 23.25
N PHE A 26 22.34 -2.39 22.04
CA PHE A 26 22.58 -3.79 21.71
C PHE A 26 23.75 -3.92 20.73
N TRP A 27 24.33 -5.11 20.67
CA TRP A 27 25.32 -5.51 19.69
C TRP A 27 24.84 -6.82 19.07
N PRO A 28 24.84 -6.94 17.74
CA PRO A 28 24.57 -8.21 17.07
C PRO A 28 25.58 -9.26 17.52
N ASP A 29 25.13 -10.48 17.80
CA ASP A 29 26.02 -11.57 18.17
C ASP A 29 26.57 -12.26 16.91
N PRO A 30 27.90 -12.24 16.67
CA PRO A 30 28.48 -12.85 15.46
C PRO A 30 28.32 -14.37 15.42
N ALA A 31 28.01 -15.03 16.53
CA ALA A 31 27.69 -16.46 16.54
C ALA A 31 26.30 -16.75 15.96
N ILE A 32 25.40 -15.74 15.94
CA ILE A 32 24.06 -15.83 15.33
C ILE A 32 24.04 -15.21 13.95
N PHE A 33 24.66 -14.03 13.81
CA PHE A 33 24.77 -13.31 12.54
C PHE A 33 26.11 -13.61 11.88
N THR A 34 26.22 -14.78 11.28
CA THR A 34 27.49 -15.33 10.75
C THR A 34 27.98 -14.63 9.49
N GLU A 35 27.10 -14.06 8.70
CA GLU A 35 27.47 -13.38 7.46
C GLU A 35 27.98 -11.95 7.71
N THR A 36 27.28 -11.18 8.54
CA THR A 36 27.68 -9.82 8.91
C THR A 36 26.98 -9.33 10.17
N THR A 37 27.69 -8.54 10.96
CA THR A 37 27.14 -7.76 12.10
C THR A 37 27.04 -6.27 11.77
N GLU A 38 27.36 -5.87 10.55
CA GLU A 38 27.33 -4.47 10.13
C GLU A 38 25.94 -4.05 9.65
N PHE A 39 25.49 -2.90 10.13
CA PHE A 39 24.25 -2.28 9.68
C PHE A 39 24.48 -1.46 8.41
N ARG A 40 23.58 -1.60 7.45
CA ARG A 40 23.52 -0.74 6.26
C ARG A 40 22.71 0.51 6.62
N ALA A 41 23.36 1.67 6.68
CA ALA A 41 22.73 2.93 7.04
C ALA A 41 21.52 3.27 6.17
N GLN A 42 21.63 3.10 4.84
CA GLN A 42 20.54 3.36 3.91
C GLN A 42 19.28 2.52 4.21
N THR A 43 19.45 1.24 4.50
CA THR A 43 18.33 0.36 4.88
C THR A 43 17.64 0.82 6.17
N LEU A 44 18.40 1.32 7.14
CA LEU A 44 17.85 1.90 8.37
C LEU A 44 17.09 3.20 8.08
N VAL A 45 17.66 4.10 7.29
CA VAL A 45 17.03 5.35 6.87
C VAL A 45 15.67 5.10 6.24
N GLU A 46 15.59 4.21 5.24
CA GLU A 46 14.34 3.86 4.55
C GLU A 46 13.29 3.28 5.51
N ARG A 47 13.71 2.38 6.41
CA ARG A 47 12.80 1.78 7.41
C ARG A 47 12.31 2.78 8.44
N LEU A 48 13.18 3.64 8.95
CA LEU A 48 12.82 4.67 9.93
C LEU A 48 11.92 5.74 9.31
N GLN A 49 12.17 6.12 8.06
CA GLN A 49 11.32 7.02 7.32
C GLN A 49 9.91 6.45 7.14
N MET A 50 9.80 5.18 6.73
CA MET A 50 8.52 4.49 6.63
C MET A 50 7.78 4.44 7.97
N MET A 51 8.47 4.15 9.07
CA MET A 51 7.88 4.16 10.41
C MET A 51 7.36 5.54 10.82
N ALA A 52 8.08 6.61 10.45
CA ALA A 52 7.64 7.97 10.71
C ALA A 52 6.37 8.34 9.90
N PHE A 53 6.23 7.88 8.66
CA PHE A 53 5.01 8.05 7.88
C PHE A 53 3.81 7.31 8.48
N LEU A 54 4.01 6.09 8.96
CA LEU A 54 2.93 5.26 9.54
C LEU A 54 2.49 5.72 10.94
N ASN A 55 3.26 6.61 11.58
CA ASN A 55 2.97 7.13 12.91
C ASN A 55 2.94 8.66 12.88
N LYS A 56 1.79 9.20 12.54
CA LYS A 56 1.56 10.64 12.38
C LYS A 56 2.12 11.44 13.57
N GLY A 57 2.98 12.41 13.27
CA GLY A 57 3.58 13.30 14.26
C GLY A 57 4.78 12.72 15.04
N LEU A 58 5.09 11.43 14.89
CA LEU A 58 6.29 10.84 15.47
C LEU A 58 7.54 11.46 14.85
N GLU A 59 8.46 11.92 15.71
CA GLU A 59 9.77 12.39 15.28
C GLU A 59 10.82 11.29 15.51
N ILE A 60 11.50 10.89 14.43
CA ILE A 60 12.60 9.93 14.47
C ILE A 60 13.86 10.64 14.01
N ARG A 61 14.90 10.57 14.84
CA ARG A 61 16.24 11.08 14.51
C ARG A 61 17.20 9.93 14.28
N PHE A 62 17.85 9.91 13.15
CA PHE A 62 18.88 8.93 12.82
C PHE A 62 20.23 9.62 12.64
N ALA A 63 21.28 9.05 13.22
CA ALA A 63 22.64 9.46 12.98
C ALA A 63 23.57 8.24 12.97
N ASP A 64 24.34 8.09 11.91
CA ASP A 64 25.44 7.13 11.83
C ASP A 64 26.70 7.79 12.38
N LYS A 65 27.22 7.26 13.46
CA LYS A 65 28.43 7.78 14.14
C LYS A 65 29.68 6.92 13.90
N ARG A 66 29.62 6.03 12.93
CA ARG A 66 30.81 5.24 12.55
C ARG A 66 31.80 6.12 11.81
N PRO A 67 33.13 5.88 11.96
CA PRO A 67 34.12 6.56 11.16
C PRO A 67 33.88 6.35 9.66
N GLY A 68 33.88 7.44 8.87
CA GLY A 68 33.60 7.37 7.44
C GLY A 68 32.13 7.16 7.07
N ALA A 69 31.20 7.47 7.97
CA ALA A 69 29.76 7.39 7.68
C ALA A 69 29.41 8.29 6.48
N GLU A 70 28.72 7.70 5.50
CA GLU A 70 28.27 8.39 4.28
C GLU A 70 26.91 9.07 4.42
N VAL A 71 26.14 8.70 5.45
CA VAL A 71 24.79 9.23 5.68
C VAL A 71 24.81 10.33 6.71
N GLU A 72 24.45 11.53 6.28
CA GLU A 72 24.26 12.67 7.17
C GLU A 72 23.13 12.43 8.18
N PRO A 73 23.19 13.03 9.38
CA PRO A 73 22.11 12.96 10.35
C PRO A 73 20.78 13.47 9.77
N VAL A 74 19.73 12.67 9.91
CA VAL A 74 18.41 12.98 9.35
C VAL A 74 17.33 12.91 10.42
N VAL A 75 16.32 13.80 10.26
CA VAL A 75 15.12 13.83 11.12
C VAL A 75 13.89 13.59 10.26
N PHE A 76 13.12 12.59 10.63
CA PHE A 76 11.84 12.27 10.00
C PHE A 76 10.71 12.70 10.92
N LYS A 77 9.79 13.52 10.40
CA LYS A 77 8.57 13.94 11.10
C LYS A 77 7.52 14.34 10.07
N TYR A 78 6.43 13.60 10.00
CA TYR A 78 5.38 13.80 9.01
C TYR A 78 4.05 14.09 9.71
N ALA A 79 3.59 15.35 9.60
CA ALA A 79 2.33 15.77 10.20
C ALA A 79 1.10 15.21 9.47
N GLY A 80 1.24 14.90 8.18
CA GLY A 80 0.18 14.30 7.35
C GLY A 80 0.16 12.77 7.39
N GLY A 81 1.12 12.12 8.09
CA GLY A 81 1.15 10.67 8.23
C GLY A 81 1.19 9.93 6.88
N ILE A 82 0.27 8.98 6.67
CA ILE A 82 0.21 8.18 5.43
C ILE A 82 -0.15 9.01 4.19
N SER A 83 -0.78 10.18 4.34
CA SER A 83 -1.00 11.10 3.22
C SER A 83 0.31 11.67 2.68
N ASP A 84 1.25 11.98 3.57
CA ASP A 84 2.59 12.42 3.17
C ASP A 84 3.41 11.26 2.57
N PHE A 85 3.12 10.04 2.98
CA PHE A 85 3.72 8.85 2.37
C PHE A 85 3.26 8.67 0.91
N VAL A 86 1.98 8.82 0.61
CA VAL A 86 1.46 8.80 -0.77
C VAL A 86 2.13 9.89 -1.62
N LYS A 87 2.24 11.12 -1.10
CA LYS A 87 2.96 12.22 -1.79
C LYS A 87 4.42 11.86 -2.05
N HIS A 88 5.09 11.26 -1.07
CA HIS A 88 6.49 10.84 -1.20
C HIS A 88 6.66 9.79 -2.31
N ILE A 89 5.81 8.75 -2.36
CA ILE A 89 5.84 7.73 -3.42
C ILE A 89 5.54 8.33 -4.79
N ASN A 90 4.66 9.33 -4.86
CA ASN A 90 4.26 9.99 -6.11
C ASN A 90 5.13 11.20 -6.46
N SER A 91 6.16 11.53 -5.67
CA SER A 91 7.00 12.73 -5.90
C SER A 91 7.69 12.77 -7.27
N THR A 92 7.93 11.60 -7.86
CA THR A 92 8.55 11.44 -9.20
C THR A 92 7.54 11.07 -10.28
N LYS A 93 6.23 11.12 -9.99
CA LYS A 93 5.15 10.73 -10.91
C LYS A 93 4.23 11.91 -11.14
N ASP A 94 3.68 12.00 -12.35
CA ASP A 94 2.67 13.00 -12.66
C ASP A 94 1.32 12.62 -12.04
N ALA A 95 0.91 13.35 -11.01
CA ALA A 95 -0.36 13.11 -10.34
C ALA A 95 -1.54 13.48 -11.27
N LEU A 96 -2.58 12.65 -11.28
CA LEU A 96 -3.80 12.91 -12.03
C LEU A 96 -4.56 14.13 -11.50
N PHE A 97 -4.39 14.42 -10.22
CA PHE A 97 -4.86 15.59 -9.47
C PHE A 97 -3.99 15.81 -8.24
N SER A 98 -3.91 17.04 -7.74
CA SER A 98 -2.99 17.43 -6.65
C SER A 98 -3.39 16.89 -5.27
N ARG A 99 -4.69 16.65 -5.06
CA ARG A 99 -5.23 16.22 -3.77
C ARG A 99 -4.90 14.76 -3.48
N VAL A 100 -4.47 14.47 -2.26
CA VAL A 100 -4.42 13.10 -1.72
C VAL A 100 -5.73 12.85 -0.99
N GLY A 101 -6.44 11.79 -1.37
CA GLY A 101 -7.60 11.31 -0.63
C GLY A 101 -7.15 10.62 0.66
N TYR A 102 -7.88 10.85 1.74
CA TYR A 102 -7.65 10.23 3.04
C TYR A 102 -8.97 9.97 3.74
N PHE A 103 -9.06 8.82 4.36
CA PHE A 103 -10.12 8.50 5.30
C PHE A 103 -9.66 7.46 6.32
N GLU A 104 -10.40 7.41 7.42
CA GLU A 104 -10.16 6.48 8.51
C GLU A 104 -11.48 5.88 8.98
N GLY A 105 -11.39 4.76 9.67
CA GLY A 105 -12.52 4.10 10.31
C GLY A 105 -12.04 3.19 11.42
N SER A 106 -12.91 2.94 12.37
CA SER A 106 -12.60 2.07 13.51
C SER A 106 -13.84 1.32 13.98
N ASP A 107 -13.60 0.22 14.64
CA ASP A 107 -14.53 -0.42 15.58
C ASP A 107 -13.84 -0.52 16.96
N ASP A 108 -14.43 -1.24 17.90
CA ASP A 108 -13.94 -1.30 19.30
C ASP A 108 -12.52 -1.83 19.45
N GLU A 109 -12.00 -2.59 18.51
CA GLU A 109 -10.70 -3.27 18.62
C GLU A 109 -9.77 -3.06 17.41
N GLN A 110 -10.27 -2.46 16.34
CA GLN A 110 -9.58 -2.39 15.07
C GLN A 110 -9.69 -0.98 14.47
N GLU A 111 -8.63 -0.54 13.84
CA GLU A 111 -8.55 0.74 13.15
C GLU A 111 -8.02 0.56 11.74
N VAL A 112 -8.50 1.38 10.82
CA VAL A 112 -7.99 1.47 9.46
C VAL A 112 -7.79 2.92 9.06
N GLU A 113 -6.65 3.21 8.48
CA GLU A 113 -6.34 4.47 7.80
C GLU A 113 -5.99 4.17 6.35
N ILE A 114 -6.54 4.93 5.42
CA ILE A 114 -6.29 4.78 3.99
C ILE A 114 -5.99 6.15 3.38
N ALA A 115 -4.88 6.23 2.66
CA ALA A 115 -4.55 7.38 1.83
C ALA A 115 -4.31 6.93 0.39
N PHE A 116 -4.75 7.74 -0.59
CA PHE A 116 -4.68 7.34 -2.00
C PHE A 116 -4.57 8.53 -2.94
N GLN A 117 -3.96 8.30 -4.09
CA GLN A 117 -3.90 9.25 -5.20
C GLN A 117 -3.65 8.49 -6.50
N TRP A 118 -4.30 8.91 -7.60
CA TRP A 118 -3.96 8.40 -8.92
C TRP A 118 -2.92 9.28 -9.62
N ASN A 119 -2.07 8.66 -10.38
CA ASN A 119 -1.11 9.29 -11.28
C ASN A 119 -1.38 8.89 -12.74
N THR A 120 -0.68 9.49 -13.68
CA THR A 120 -0.86 9.25 -15.12
C THR A 120 -0.22 7.95 -15.61
N GLY A 121 0.58 7.28 -14.76
CA GLY A 121 1.25 6.03 -15.09
C GLY A 121 0.30 4.84 -15.29
N PHE A 122 0.85 3.74 -15.78
CA PHE A 122 0.11 2.53 -16.15
C PHE A 122 0.31 1.36 -15.17
N ASN A 123 1.07 1.56 -14.10
CA ASN A 123 1.32 0.50 -13.11
C ASN A 123 0.09 0.32 -12.20
N ALA A 124 -0.35 -0.93 -12.03
CA ALA A 124 -1.45 -1.32 -11.14
C ALA A 124 -0.97 -1.84 -9.75
N ASP A 125 0.35 -1.86 -9.50
CA ASP A 125 0.95 -2.43 -8.29
C ASP A 125 1.33 -1.36 -7.24
N GLY A 126 0.60 -0.24 -7.22
CA GLY A 126 0.85 0.86 -6.29
C GLY A 126 0.18 0.71 -4.92
N LEU A 127 -0.30 -0.48 -4.55
CA LEU A 127 -0.86 -0.73 -3.24
C LEU A 127 0.25 -1.12 -2.23
N HIS A 128 0.26 -0.42 -1.10
CA HIS A 128 1.16 -0.72 0.01
C HIS A 128 0.32 -0.91 1.28
N SER A 129 0.37 -2.10 1.86
CA SER A 129 -0.45 -2.45 3.00
C SER A 129 0.39 -2.77 4.23
N PHE A 130 -0.14 -2.41 5.41
CA PHE A 130 0.54 -2.52 6.69
C PHE A 130 -0.43 -2.99 7.77
N ALA A 131 0.05 -3.86 8.66
CA ALA A 131 -0.66 -4.28 9.86
C ALA A 131 0.24 -4.04 11.09
N ASN A 132 -0.23 -3.22 12.04
CA ASN A 132 0.54 -2.80 13.22
C ASN A 132 1.96 -2.28 12.87
N GLY A 133 2.08 -1.50 11.78
CA GLY A 133 3.34 -0.95 11.30
C GLY A 133 4.25 -1.94 10.55
N ILE A 134 3.82 -3.18 10.37
CA ILE A 134 4.55 -4.21 9.62
C ILE A 134 4.03 -4.22 8.18
N ALA A 135 4.93 -4.12 7.20
CA ALA A 135 4.57 -4.20 5.78
C ALA A 135 4.09 -5.60 5.41
N THR A 136 2.87 -5.70 4.89
CA THR A 136 2.27 -6.95 4.44
C THR A 136 2.44 -7.08 2.92
N ARG A 137 3.63 -7.47 2.49
CA ARG A 137 3.98 -7.53 1.06
C ARG A 137 3.16 -8.53 0.25
N GLY A 138 2.70 -9.58 0.90
CA GLY A 138 1.77 -10.57 0.36
C GLY A 138 0.30 -10.15 0.45
N GLY A 139 0.02 -8.91 0.89
CA GLY A 139 -1.33 -8.40 1.09
C GLY A 139 -2.04 -9.01 2.29
N GLY A 140 -3.28 -9.44 2.09
CA GLY A 140 -4.10 -10.09 3.10
C GLY A 140 -5.54 -9.56 3.11
N MET A 141 -6.30 -9.94 4.13
CA MET A 141 -7.73 -9.66 4.22
C MET A 141 -8.08 -8.16 4.16
N HIS A 142 -7.27 -7.29 4.76
CA HIS A 142 -7.45 -5.83 4.70
C HIS A 142 -7.30 -5.29 3.27
N GLU A 143 -6.32 -5.77 2.51
CA GLU A 143 -6.13 -5.38 1.12
C GLU A 143 -7.24 -5.92 0.21
N GLU A 144 -7.71 -7.16 0.44
CA GLU A 144 -8.86 -7.71 -0.29
C GLU A 144 -10.14 -6.89 -0.05
N GLY A 145 -10.38 -6.46 1.20
CA GLY A 145 -11.49 -5.58 1.55
C GLY A 145 -11.44 -4.28 0.77
N PHE A 146 -10.29 -3.64 0.73
CA PHE A 146 -10.07 -2.41 -0.04
C PHE A 146 -10.29 -2.63 -1.55
N ARG A 147 -9.67 -3.64 -2.15
CA ARG A 147 -9.78 -3.94 -3.60
C ARG A 147 -11.23 -4.19 -4.02
N THR A 148 -11.97 -4.92 -3.18
CA THR A 148 -13.40 -5.22 -3.44
C THR A 148 -14.25 -3.95 -3.37
N ALA A 149 -14.10 -3.16 -2.31
CA ALA A 149 -14.84 -1.92 -2.13
C ALA A 149 -14.52 -0.89 -3.21
N LEU A 150 -13.24 -0.71 -3.51
CA LEU A 150 -12.78 0.20 -4.57
C LEU A 150 -13.46 -0.10 -5.91
N THR A 151 -13.49 -1.39 -6.29
CA THR A 151 -14.13 -1.83 -7.54
C THR A 151 -15.64 -1.58 -7.54
N THR A 152 -16.29 -1.85 -6.42
CA THR A 152 -17.73 -1.65 -6.25
C THR A 152 -18.10 -0.17 -6.34
N VAL A 153 -17.39 0.69 -5.59
CA VAL A 153 -17.67 2.12 -5.52
C VAL A 153 -17.47 2.80 -6.88
N LEU A 154 -16.36 2.51 -7.57
CA LEU A 154 -16.11 3.13 -8.86
C LEU A 154 -17.15 2.73 -9.93
N ASN A 155 -17.50 1.46 -10.02
CA ASN A 155 -18.52 1.01 -10.97
C ASN A 155 -19.90 1.63 -10.66
N LYS A 156 -20.27 1.69 -9.37
CA LYS A 156 -21.52 2.34 -8.94
C LYS A 156 -21.52 3.82 -9.25
N TYR A 157 -20.44 4.54 -8.91
CA TYR A 157 -20.31 5.97 -9.18
C TYR A 157 -20.37 6.27 -10.69
N ALA A 158 -19.61 5.52 -11.51
CA ALA A 158 -19.56 5.73 -12.95
C ALA A 158 -20.94 5.59 -13.64
N ARG A 159 -21.83 4.73 -13.11
CA ARG A 159 -23.20 4.55 -13.62
C ARG A 159 -24.20 5.57 -13.06
N ALA A 160 -23.95 6.07 -11.84
CA ALA A 160 -24.85 7.01 -11.16
C ALA A 160 -24.67 8.48 -11.61
N THR A 161 -23.58 8.81 -12.30
CA THR A 161 -23.37 10.18 -12.83
C THR A 161 -24.40 10.57 -13.89
N ASN A 162 -24.68 11.87 -14.01
CA ASN A 162 -25.58 12.37 -15.04
C ASN A 162 -24.84 13.40 -15.91
N PRO A 163 -24.58 13.12 -17.23
CA PRO A 163 -24.83 11.82 -17.89
C PRO A 163 -23.90 10.70 -17.35
N PRO A 164 -24.32 9.43 -17.44
CA PRO A 164 -23.54 8.31 -16.94
C PRO A 164 -22.23 8.16 -17.72
N LEU A 165 -21.12 8.03 -16.98
CA LEU A 165 -19.79 7.79 -17.57
C LEU A 165 -19.64 6.36 -18.08
N LEU A 166 -20.34 5.42 -17.45
CA LEU A 166 -20.45 4.01 -17.84
C LEU A 166 -21.93 3.69 -18.07
N LYS A 167 -22.30 3.29 -19.30
CA LYS A 167 -23.69 2.98 -19.67
C LYS A 167 -24.09 1.61 -19.14
N GLU A 168 -25.40 1.34 -19.01
CA GLU A 168 -25.92 0.03 -18.56
C GLU A 168 -25.39 -1.15 -19.38
N LYS A 169 -25.27 -0.98 -20.70
CA LYS A 169 -24.76 -2.02 -21.61
C LYS A 169 -23.26 -2.23 -21.58
N ASP A 170 -22.53 -1.34 -20.96
CA ASP A 170 -21.07 -1.44 -20.88
C ASP A 170 -20.67 -2.45 -19.80
N GLU A 171 -19.62 -3.22 -20.05
CA GLU A 171 -19.05 -4.12 -19.04
C GLU A 171 -18.56 -3.34 -17.82
N ASN A 172 -18.57 -3.97 -16.65
CA ASN A 172 -17.97 -3.41 -15.44
C ASN A 172 -16.46 -3.24 -15.63
N LEU A 173 -15.94 -2.15 -15.07
CA LEU A 173 -14.51 -1.95 -14.93
C LEU A 173 -13.94 -3.04 -13.98
N THR A 174 -12.85 -3.65 -14.38
CA THR A 174 -12.16 -4.63 -13.52
C THR A 174 -11.34 -3.93 -12.45
N GLY A 175 -11.00 -4.65 -11.39
CA GLY A 175 -10.10 -4.11 -10.36
C GLY A 175 -8.73 -3.69 -10.90
N GLU A 176 -8.24 -4.34 -11.96
CA GLU A 176 -7.00 -3.98 -12.64
C GLU A 176 -7.11 -2.65 -13.38
N ASP A 177 -8.19 -2.46 -14.17
CA ASP A 177 -8.47 -1.19 -14.86
C ASP A 177 -8.52 -0.01 -13.88
N ILE A 178 -9.13 -0.22 -12.72
CA ILE A 178 -9.32 0.80 -11.67
C ILE A 178 -8.03 1.14 -10.94
N ARG A 179 -7.17 0.13 -10.70
CA ARG A 179 -5.90 0.33 -9.99
C ARG A 179 -4.78 0.85 -10.88
N GLU A 180 -4.98 0.96 -12.18
CA GLU A 180 -3.98 1.55 -13.07
C GLU A 180 -3.63 2.98 -12.65
N GLY A 181 -2.36 3.21 -12.30
CA GLY A 181 -1.86 4.48 -11.79
C GLY A 181 -2.26 4.82 -10.35
N LEU A 182 -2.93 3.92 -9.63
CA LEU A 182 -3.25 4.12 -8.21
C LEU A 182 -2.02 3.92 -7.35
N THR A 183 -1.76 4.87 -6.47
CA THR A 183 -0.92 4.72 -5.28
C THR A 183 -1.82 4.78 -4.06
N ALA A 184 -1.83 3.75 -3.23
CA ALA A 184 -2.61 3.73 -1.99
C ALA A 184 -1.83 3.08 -0.86
N ILE A 185 -1.96 3.67 0.32
CA ILE A 185 -1.46 3.14 1.59
C ILE A 185 -2.65 2.67 2.41
N ILE A 186 -2.63 1.43 2.85
CA ILE A 186 -3.63 0.82 3.71
C ILE A 186 -2.94 0.44 5.00
N SER A 187 -3.19 1.18 6.07
CA SER A 187 -2.61 0.92 7.39
C SER A 187 -3.70 0.48 8.35
N VAL A 188 -3.56 -0.71 8.91
CA VAL A 188 -4.50 -1.24 9.90
C VAL A 188 -3.81 -1.47 11.23
N ARG A 189 -4.56 -1.24 12.32
CA ARG A 189 -4.16 -1.56 13.69
C ARG A 189 -5.20 -2.48 14.30
N LEU A 190 -4.74 -3.54 14.91
CA LEU A 190 -5.60 -4.52 15.57
C LEU A 190 -4.86 -5.15 16.76
N ARG A 191 -5.65 -5.55 17.75
CA ARG A 191 -5.11 -6.07 19.01
C ARG A 191 -4.40 -7.41 18.84
N ASP A 192 -4.96 -8.30 18.01
CA ASP A 192 -4.46 -9.66 17.81
C ASP A 192 -4.27 -9.98 16.32
N PRO A 193 -3.15 -9.56 15.71
CA PRO A 193 -2.88 -9.78 14.30
C PRO A 193 -2.50 -11.24 14.03
N GLN A 194 -3.25 -11.89 13.15
CA GLN A 194 -2.99 -13.24 12.67
C GLN A 194 -2.32 -13.16 11.28
N PHE A 195 -1.07 -13.57 11.21
CA PHE A 195 -0.32 -13.58 9.97
C PHE A 195 -0.18 -15.00 9.42
N GLU A 196 -0.15 -15.12 8.10
CA GLU A 196 0.26 -16.34 7.44
C GLU A 196 1.80 -16.44 7.48
N GLY A 197 2.32 -17.25 8.40
CA GLY A 197 3.76 -17.51 8.54
C GLY A 197 4.55 -16.47 9.36
N GLN A 198 5.77 -16.83 9.68
CA GLN A 198 6.67 -16.06 10.56
C GLN A 198 7.18 -14.76 9.92
N THR A 199 7.22 -14.66 8.60
CA THR A 199 7.64 -13.46 7.88
C THR A 199 6.65 -12.31 7.99
N LYS A 200 5.40 -12.62 8.43
CA LYS A 200 4.29 -11.66 8.61
C LYS A 200 3.91 -10.91 7.32
N ASP A 201 4.14 -11.54 6.18
CA ASP A 201 3.93 -10.92 4.88
C ASP A 201 2.46 -10.80 4.49
N LYS A 202 1.57 -11.58 5.10
CA LYS A 202 0.14 -11.60 4.77
C LYS A 202 -0.73 -11.66 6.01
N LEU A 203 -1.72 -10.76 6.10
CA LEU A 203 -2.67 -10.70 7.22
C LEU A 203 -3.88 -11.57 6.95
N GLY A 204 -4.20 -12.48 7.89
CA GLY A 204 -5.28 -13.44 7.79
C GLY A 204 -6.61 -13.07 8.47
N ASN A 205 -6.66 -11.99 9.26
CA ASN A 205 -7.84 -11.60 10.03
C ASN A 205 -9.04 -11.26 9.13
N VAL A 206 -10.06 -12.12 9.08
CA VAL A 206 -11.27 -11.93 8.27
C VAL A 206 -12.09 -10.72 8.71
N SER A 207 -12.14 -10.42 10.01
CA SER A 207 -12.80 -9.22 10.55
C SER A 207 -12.27 -7.94 9.92
N MET A 208 -10.96 -7.86 9.70
CA MET A 208 -10.33 -6.71 9.08
C MET A 208 -10.77 -6.49 7.63
N ARG A 209 -11.07 -7.57 6.87
CA ARG A 209 -11.67 -7.44 5.53
C ARG A 209 -12.99 -6.69 5.60
N SER A 210 -13.86 -7.07 6.54
CA SER A 210 -15.20 -6.46 6.68
C SER A 210 -15.11 -5.00 7.08
N LEU A 211 -14.26 -4.65 8.06
CA LEU A 211 -14.06 -3.26 8.49
C LEU A 211 -13.54 -2.41 7.34
N VAL A 212 -12.47 -2.84 6.66
CA VAL A 212 -11.86 -2.08 5.56
C VAL A 212 -12.84 -1.93 4.39
N GLN A 213 -13.58 -3.00 4.05
CA GLN A 213 -14.56 -2.96 2.97
C GLN A 213 -15.69 -2.01 3.28
N LYS A 214 -16.26 -2.04 4.49
CA LYS A 214 -17.32 -1.14 4.94
C LYS A 214 -16.84 0.31 4.91
N THR A 215 -15.75 0.60 5.61
CA THR A 215 -15.18 1.95 5.68
C THR A 215 -14.88 2.51 4.30
N THR A 216 -14.28 1.70 3.42
CA THR A 216 -13.96 2.14 2.05
C THR A 216 -15.22 2.41 1.25
N ASN A 217 -16.25 1.55 1.32
CA ASN A 217 -17.50 1.77 0.62
C ASN A 217 -18.16 3.09 1.02
N GLU A 218 -18.24 3.37 2.30
CA GLU A 218 -18.87 4.58 2.84
C GLU A 218 -18.01 5.82 2.49
N LYS A 219 -16.79 5.86 2.98
CA LYS A 219 -15.94 7.06 2.91
C LYS A 219 -15.45 7.41 1.50
N LEU A 220 -15.18 6.41 0.66
CA LEU A 220 -14.78 6.66 -0.73
C LEU A 220 -15.99 7.16 -1.56
N THR A 221 -17.21 6.68 -1.26
CA THR A 221 -18.43 7.20 -1.90
C THR A 221 -18.63 8.67 -1.56
N ASP A 222 -18.51 9.02 -0.28
CA ASP A 222 -18.59 10.41 0.19
C ASP A 222 -17.52 11.28 -0.50
N TRP A 223 -16.27 10.80 -0.51
CA TRP A 223 -15.16 11.52 -1.13
C TRP A 223 -15.40 11.79 -2.62
N PHE A 224 -15.95 10.83 -3.38
CA PHE A 224 -16.27 11.01 -4.79
C PHE A 224 -17.42 12.00 -5.01
N GLN A 225 -18.39 12.06 -4.10
CA GLN A 225 -19.48 13.06 -4.14
C GLN A 225 -18.96 14.46 -3.83
N GLU A 226 -18.05 14.58 -2.89
CA GLU A 226 -17.43 15.85 -2.52
C GLU A 226 -16.42 16.38 -3.56
N HIS A 227 -15.82 15.46 -4.34
CA HIS A 227 -14.78 15.77 -5.32
C HIS A 227 -15.12 15.23 -6.72
N PRO A 228 -16.22 15.70 -7.35
CA PRO A 228 -16.71 15.13 -8.61
C PRO A 228 -15.74 15.31 -9.78
N THR A 229 -14.92 16.35 -9.77
CA THR A 229 -13.92 16.60 -10.82
C THR A 229 -12.81 15.54 -10.79
N GLU A 230 -12.29 15.25 -9.62
CA GLU A 230 -11.28 14.21 -9.39
C GLU A 230 -11.85 12.82 -9.68
N ALA A 231 -13.05 12.54 -9.16
CA ALA A 231 -13.75 11.28 -9.40
C ALA A 231 -13.97 11.01 -10.90
N LYS A 232 -14.37 12.03 -11.67
CA LYS A 232 -14.52 11.93 -13.13
C LYS A 232 -13.19 11.62 -13.83
N LYS A 233 -12.09 12.22 -13.39
CA LYS A 233 -10.76 11.92 -13.94
C LYS A 233 -10.37 10.45 -13.70
N VAL A 234 -10.58 9.95 -12.47
CA VAL A 234 -10.32 8.55 -12.09
C VAL A 234 -11.14 7.58 -12.93
N VAL A 235 -12.45 7.79 -13.03
CA VAL A 235 -13.33 6.93 -13.83
C VAL A 235 -12.94 6.95 -15.30
N ASN A 236 -12.64 8.11 -15.87
CA ASN A 236 -12.21 8.21 -17.27
C ASN A 236 -10.89 7.47 -17.52
N LYS A 237 -9.93 7.55 -16.60
CA LYS A 237 -8.69 6.79 -16.69
C LYS A 237 -8.97 5.28 -16.65
N ALA A 238 -9.80 4.80 -15.74
CA ALA A 238 -10.17 3.39 -15.68
C ALA A 238 -10.92 2.90 -16.92
N ILE A 239 -11.77 3.74 -17.53
CA ILE A 239 -12.44 3.44 -18.80
C ILE A 239 -11.42 3.34 -19.95
N GLN A 240 -10.39 4.20 -19.98
CA GLN A 240 -9.32 4.12 -20.97
C GLN A 240 -8.50 2.83 -20.81
N ALA A 241 -8.15 2.47 -19.58
CA ALA A 241 -7.46 1.21 -19.27
C ALA A 241 -8.28 0.00 -19.72
N SER A 242 -9.58 -0.02 -19.42
CA SER A 242 -10.49 -1.08 -19.84
C SER A 242 -10.56 -1.21 -21.37
N ARG A 243 -10.67 -0.10 -22.10
CA ARG A 243 -10.67 -0.10 -23.57
C ARG A 243 -9.35 -0.63 -24.13
N ALA A 244 -8.21 -0.20 -23.59
CA ALA A 244 -6.90 -0.69 -24.02
C ALA A 244 -6.75 -2.20 -23.79
N ARG A 245 -7.16 -2.70 -22.61
CA ARG A 245 -7.17 -4.12 -22.28
C ARG A 245 -8.06 -4.94 -23.24
N GLN A 246 -9.27 -4.44 -23.52
CA GLN A 246 -10.21 -5.10 -24.45
C GLN A 246 -9.66 -5.12 -25.88
N ALA A 247 -9.06 -4.03 -26.36
CA ALA A 247 -8.42 -3.96 -27.67
C ALA A 247 -7.24 -4.95 -27.79
N ALA A 248 -6.39 -5.02 -26.78
CA ALA A 248 -5.28 -5.97 -26.71
C ALA A 248 -5.76 -7.42 -26.70
N ARG A 249 -6.87 -7.73 -26.00
CA ARG A 249 -7.49 -9.06 -26.01
C ARG A 249 -8.01 -9.44 -27.39
N LYS A 250 -8.78 -8.53 -28.03
CA LYS A 250 -9.29 -8.74 -29.40
C LYS A 250 -8.17 -8.98 -30.41
N ALA A 251 -7.10 -8.20 -30.35
CA ALA A 251 -5.95 -8.36 -31.23
C ALA A 251 -5.29 -9.75 -31.05
N ARG A 252 -5.06 -10.18 -29.79
CA ARG A 252 -4.53 -11.51 -29.49
C ARG A 252 -5.42 -12.64 -29.99
N ASP A 253 -6.74 -12.53 -29.78
CA ASP A 253 -7.70 -13.54 -30.24
C ASP A 253 -7.73 -13.62 -31.77
N THR A 254 -7.61 -12.51 -32.46
CA THR A 254 -7.53 -12.46 -33.94
C THR A 254 -6.27 -13.13 -34.45
N ILE A 255 -5.10 -12.86 -33.83
CA ILE A 255 -3.83 -13.51 -34.18
C ILE A 255 -3.91 -15.02 -33.95
N ARG A 256 -4.41 -15.44 -32.78
CA ARG A 256 -4.58 -16.88 -32.47
C ARG A 256 -5.49 -17.60 -33.46
N ARG A 257 -6.60 -16.97 -33.88
CA ARG A 257 -7.50 -17.54 -34.89
C ARG A 257 -6.82 -17.66 -36.24
N LYS A 258 -6.06 -16.64 -36.69
CA LYS A 258 -5.29 -16.69 -37.93
C LYS A 258 -4.25 -17.80 -37.89
N SER A 259 -3.45 -17.86 -36.82
CA SER A 259 -2.44 -18.93 -36.63
C SER A 259 -3.06 -20.32 -36.60
N ALA A 260 -4.23 -20.50 -35.96
CA ALA A 260 -4.94 -21.80 -35.97
C ALA A 260 -5.47 -22.18 -37.37
N LEU A 261 -5.90 -21.20 -38.18
CA LEU A 261 -6.35 -21.44 -39.54
C LEU A 261 -5.16 -21.73 -40.48
N GLU A 262 -4.03 -21.06 -40.31
CA GLU A 262 -2.80 -21.31 -41.07
C GLU A 262 -2.13 -22.63 -40.68
N GLY A 263 -2.20 -23.03 -39.40
CA GLY A 263 -1.72 -24.34 -38.91
C GLY A 263 -2.65 -25.52 -39.26
N ALA A 264 -3.90 -25.25 -39.66
CA ALA A 264 -4.85 -26.22 -40.19
C ALA A 264 -4.77 -26.37 -41.71
N GLY A 265 -3.76 -25.75 -42.35
CA GLY A 265 -3.43 -26.02 -43.76
C GLY A 265 -3.22 -27.53 -43.93
N MET A 266 -4.05 -28.14 -44.83
CA MET A 266 -4.09 -29.54 -45.12
C MET A 266 -2.66 -30.13 -45.22
N PRO A 267 -2.39 -31.28 -44.58
CA PRO A 267 -1.18 -32.01 -44.88
C PRO A 267 -1.15 -32.29 -46.37
N ASP A 268 -0.02 -31.94 -47.01
CA ASP A 268 0.21 -32.26 -48.42
C ASP A 268 -0.16 -33.70 -48.68
N LYS A 269 -1.12 -33.95 -49.53
CA LYS A 269 -1.45 -35.27 -49.98
C LYS A 269 -0.18 -35.85 -50.58
N LEU A 270 0.27 -36.90 -49.98
CA LEU A 270 1.17 -37.87 -50.63
C LEU A 270 0.75 -38.06 -52.08
N LYS A 271 1.62 -37.72 -53.00
CA LYS A 271 1.61 -38.24 -54.36
C LYS A 271 2.06 -39.68 -54.33
#